data_828f9c00e60c95462dbda6f5b2ced429
#
_entry.id   828f9c00e60c95462dbda6f5b2ced429
#
_cell.length_a   1.000
_cell.length_b   1.000
_cell.length_c   1.000
_cell.angle_alpha   90.00
_cell.angle_beta   90.00
_cell.angle_gamma   90.00
#
_symmetry.space_group_name_H-M   'P 1'
#
loop_
_entity.id
_entity.type
_entity.pdbx_description
1 polymer ?
#
loop_
_entity_poly.entity_id
_entity_poly.type
_entity_poly.pdbx_seq_one_letter_code
_entity_poly.pdbx_strand_id
1 'polypeptide(L)'
;MKTENQSAPPDILPVCRSKEEAKQYYDRISKVYDFLAGAFERKYAEIALQRLSIERGEIVIEIGFGTGHCLKQMAESVGEEGKIYGVDISSGMLEVARSRLKKAGLLERVELYCGDAAVLPYDDSMFDAAFMSFTLELFDTPEIPAVLEEVKRVLKPGGRVGITAMSRENGDSRMLRIYEWAHKKWPVFTDCRPIYLERSLVDAGYGIRNREKLKLSGLPVEIVIALKKTGV
;
A
#
# COMPACT_ATOMS: atom_id res chain seq x y z
N MET A 1 24.14 16.57 -14.88
CA MET A 1 24.35 15.14 -14.61
C MET A 1 23.11 14.43 -15.12
N LYS A 2 23.26 13.52 -16.09
CA LYS A 2 22.15 12.74 -16.65
C LYS A 2 21.72 11.74 -15.57
N THR A 3 20.48 11.83 -15.12
CA THR A 3 19.84 10.77 -14.34
C THR A 3 19.86 9.50 -15.18
N GLU A 4 20.64 8.51 -14.79
CA GLU A 4 20.56 7.16 -15.34
C GLU A 4 19.14 6.65 -15.13
N ASN A 5 18.47 6.43 -16.25
CA ASN A 5 17.17 5.80 -16.32
C ASN A 5 17.35 4.37 -15.77
N GLN A 6 17.09 4.16 -14.48
CA GLN A 6 17.09 2.82 -13.91
C GLN A 6 15.93 2.06 -14.55
N SER A 7 16.25 1.34 -15.61
CA SER A 7 15.31 0.40 -16.21
C SER A 7 14.86 -0.60 -15.16
N ALA A 8 13.55 -0.83 -15.08
CA ALA A 8 12.98 -1.86 -14.19
C ALA A 8 13.77 -3.18 -14.34
N PRO A 9 13.96 -3.94 -13.25
CA PRO A 9 14.55 -5.27 -13.36
C PRO A 9 13.78 -6.06 -14.43
N PRO A 10 14.49 -6.72 -15.37
CA PRO A 10 13.87 -7.30 -16.57
C PRO A 10 12.86 -8.43 -16.28
N ASP A 11 12.74 -8.83 -15.05
CA ASP A 11 11.87 -9.90 -14.56
C ASP A 11 10.59 -9.40 -13.84
N ILE A 12 10.39 -8.08 -13.68
CA ILE A 12 9.13 -7.52 -13.18
C ILE A 12 8.23 -7.16 -14.35
N LEU A 13 6.99 -7.66 -14.32
CA LEU A 13 5.99 -7.33 -15.33
C LEU A 13 5.62 -5.85 -15.25
N PRO A 14 5.41 -5.14 -16.39
CA PRO A 14 4.89 -3.77 -16.36
C PRO A 14 3.45 -3.74 -15.86
N VAL A 15 3.02 -2.62 -15.31
CA VAL A 15 1.61 -2.35 -15.04
C VAL A 15 0.88 -2.18 -16.38
N CYS A 16 -0.20 -2.96 -16.58
CA CYS A 16 -0.93 -2.98 -17.85
C CYS A 16 -1.98 -1.87 -17.98
N ARG A 17 -2.19 -1.07 -16.93
CA ARG A 17 -3.19 0.00 -16.89
C ARG A 17 -2.54 1.34 -16.60
N SER A 18 -3.03 2.39 -17.27
CA SER A 18 -2.78 3.75 -16.84
C SER A 18 -3.48 4.06 -15.51
N LYS A 19 -3.06 5.11 -14.82
CA LYS A 19 -3.70 5.57 -13.57
C LYS A 19 -5.20 5.85 -13.76
N GLU A 20 -5.58 6.42 -14.90
CA GLU A 20 -6.98 6.72 -15.23
C GLU A 20 -7.80 5.43 -15.44
N GLU A 21 -7.25 4.43 -16.14
CA GLU A 21 -7.89 3.13 -16.29
C GLU A 21 -8.01 2.37 -14.97
N ALA A 22 -6.99 2.44 -14.11
CA ALA A 22 -7.02 1.86 -12.77
C ALA A 22 -8.13 2.52 -11.92
N LYS A 23 -8.20 3.86 -11.90
CA LYS A 23 -9.26 4.62 -11.24
C LYS A 23 -10.65 4.17 -11.70
N GLN A 24 -10.90 4.15 -13.01
CA GLN A 24 -12.20 3.73 -13.56
C GLN A 24 -12.54 2.29 -13.21
N TYR A 25 -11.56 1.40 -13.19
CA TYR A 25 -11.76 0.01 -12.81
C TYR A 25 -12.16 -0.10 -11.34
N TYR A 26 -11.41 0.50 -10.41
CA TYR A 26 -11.72 0.47 -8.98
C TYR A 26 -13.02 1.19 -8.66
N ASP A 27 -13.37 2.27 -9.35
CA ASP A 27 -14.68 2.92 -9.22
C ASP A 27 -15.84 1.95 -9.53
N ARG A 28 -15.71 1.13 -10.59
CA ARG A 28 -16.75 0.16 -10.99
C ARG A 28 -16.91 -0.98 -10.01
N ILE A 29 -15.81 -1.52 -9.48
CA ILE A 29 -15.84 -2.71 -8.61
C ILE A 29 -15.95 -2.38 -7.12
N SER A 30 -15.85 -1.11 -6.72
CA SER A 30 -15.76 -0.65 -5.32
C SER A 30 -16.82 -1.29 -4.41
N LYS A 31 -18.07 -1.41 -4.87
CA LYS A 31 -19.18 -1.96 -4.08
C LYS A 31 -19.13 -3.48 -3.89
N VAL A 32 -18.40 -4.19 -4.75
CA VAL A 32 -18.28 -5.66 -4.71
C VAL A 32 -16.85 -6.11 -4.38
N TYR A 33 -15.91 -5.18 -4.25
CA TYR A 33 -14.49 -5.46 -4.03
C TYR A 33 -14.24 -6.36 -2.82
N ASP A 34 -14.90 -6.09 -1.69
CA ASP A 34 -14.76 -6.90 -0.48
C ASP A 34 -15.10 -8.37 -0.67
N PHE A 35 -16.04 -8.66 -1.56
CA PHE A 35 -16.43 -10.02 -1.90
C PHE A 35 -15.43 -10.69 -2.85
N LEU A 36 -14.83 -9.92 -3.77
CA LEU A 36 -13.94 -10.45 -4.82
C LEU A 36 -12.51 -10.67 -4.33
N ALA A 37 -11.93 -9.71 -3.64
CA ALA A 37 -10.52 -9.70 -3.24
C ALA A 37 -10.30 -9.50 -1.74
N GLY A 38 -11.09 -8.64 -1.11
CA GLY A 38 -10.86 -8.18 0.25
C GLY A 38 -10.79 -9.26 1.33
N ALA A 39 -11.48 -10.40 1.15
CA ALA A 39 -11.44 -11.49 2.13
C ALA A 39 -10.07 -12.20 2.17
N PHE A 40 -9.36 -12.29 1.04
CA PHE A 40 -8.06 -12.97 0.95
C PHE A 40 -6.92 -12.09 1.45
N GLU A 41 -6.98 -10.79 1.21
CA GLU A 41 -5.95 -9.82 1.56
C GLU A 41 -6.01 -9.42 3.04
N ARG A 42 -7.21 -9.42 3.63
CA ARG A 42 -7.48 -8.94 5.00
C ARG A 42 -6.57 -9.55 6.06
N LYS A 43 -6.36 -10.86 6.03
CA LYS A 43 -5.47 -11.55 6.97
C LYS A 43 -4.05 -10.99 6.98
N TYR A 44 -3.51 -10.67 5.81
CA TYR A 44 -2.14 -10.16 5.66
C TYR A 44 -2.05 -8.70 6.09
N ALA A 45 -3.09 -7.91 5.77
CA ALA A 45 -3.21 -6.54 6.25
C ALA A 45 -3.28 -6.47 7.79
N GLU A 46 -4.05 -7.36 8.43
CA GLU A 46 -4.14 -7.47 9.89
C GLU A 46 -2.80 -7.81 10.53
N ILE A 47 -2.06 -8.80 9.96
CA ILE A 47 -0.72 -9.13 10.43
C ILE A 47 0.21 -7.91 10.30
N ALA A 48 0.17 -7.22 9.17
CA ALA A 48 1.00 -6.04 8.93
C ALA A 48 0.67 -4.89 9.90
N LEU A 49 -0.61 -4.64 10.18
CA LEU A 49 -1.03 -3.65 11.18
C LEU A 49 -0.55 -3.99 12.58
N GLN A 50 -0.63 -5.28 12.98
CA GLN A 50 -0.06 -5.74 14.25
C GLN A 50 1.45 -5.49 14.34
N ARG A 51 2.20 -5.74 13.24
CA ARG A 51 3.65 -5.48 13.18
C ARG A 51 3.99 -4.00 13.14
N LEU A 52 3.14 -3.18 12.52
CA LEU A 52 3.29 -1.72 12.48
C LEU A 52 3.14 -1.11 13.89
N SER A 53 2.36 -1.75 14.76
CA SER A 53 2.20 -1.39 16.18
C SER A 53 1.80 0.10 16.34
N ILE A 54 0.62 0.43 15.82
CA ILE A 54 0.05 1.78 15.94
C ILE A 54 -0.32 2.06 17.39
N GLU A 55 0.08 3.21 17.90
CA GLU A 55 -0.14 3.65 19.27
C GLU A 55 -1.25 4.70 19.37
N ARG A 56 -1.78 4.89 20.58
CA ARG A 56 -2.80 5.92 20.83
C ARG A 56 -2.21 7.31 20.65
N GLY A 57 -2.98 8.19 20.03
CA GLY A 57 -2.58 9.58 19.76
C GLY A 57 -1.74 9.76 18.49
N GLU A 58 -1.35 8.69 17.81
CA GLU A 58 -0.56 8.81 16.56
C GLU A 58 -1.39 9.39 15.40
N ILE A 59 -0.69 10.06 14.51
CA ILE A 59 -1.20 10.53 13.21
C ILE A 59 -0.67 9.58 12.13
N VAL A 60 -1.56 8.83 11.49
CA VAL A 60 -1.20 7.77 10.56
C VAL A 60 -1.83 8.00 9.20
N ILE A 61 -1.09 7.66 8.12
CA ILE A 61 -1.61 7.69 6.75
C ILE A 61 -1.72 6.28 6.16
N GLU A 62 -2.84 5.98 5.52
CA GLU A 62 -3.00 4.81 4.64
C GLU A 62 -3.03 5.23 3.18
N ILE A 63 -2.22 4.58 2.36
CA ILE A 63 -2.16 4.79 0.92
C ILE A 63 -2.75 3.57 0.22
N GLY A 64 -3.75 3.81 -0.67
CA GLY A 64 -4.55 2.77 -1.27
C GLY A 64 -5.51 2.15 -0.25
N PHE A 65 -6.31 2.97 0.42
CA PHE A 65 -7.19 2.50 1.50
C PHE A 65 -8.34 1.60 1.03
N GLY A 66 -8.61 1.54 -0.28
CA GLY A 66 -9.66 0.71 -0.86
C GLY A 66 -11.02 0.93 -0.18
N THR A 67 -11.63 -0.14 0.31
CA THR A 67 -12.93 -0.07 0.99
C THR A 67 -12.86 0.33 2.46
N GLY A 68 -11.67 0.70 2.98
CA GLY A 68 -11.48 1.30 4.31
C GLY A 68 -11.48 0.32 5.48
N HIS A 69 -11.17 -0.96 5.27
CA HIS A 69 -11.05 -1.93 6.36
C HIS A 69 -9.92 -1.60 7.33
N CYS A 70 -8.75 -1.29 6.80
CA CYS A 70 -7.59 -0.95 7.62
C CYS A 70 -7.74 0.43 8.25
N LEU A 71 -8.33 1.41 7.55
CA LEU A 71 -8.69 2.72 8.12
C LEU A 71 -9.52 2.57 9.41
N LYS A 72 -10.53 1.68 9.38
CA LYS A 72 -11.36 1.41 10.57
C LYS A 72 -10.52 0.88 11.73
N GLN A 73 -9.69 -0.13 11.51
CA GLN A 73 -8.85 -0.74 12.54
C GLN A 73 -7.83 0.27 13.09
N MET A 74 -7.20 1.05 12.21
CA MET A 74 -6.26 2.09 12.62
C MET A 74 -6.94 3.19 13.42
N ALA A 75 -8.15 3.64 13.04
CA ALA A 75 -8.92 4.64 13.77
C ALA A 75 -9.36 4.17 15.16
N GLU A 76 -9.61 2.86 15.33
CA GLU A 76 -9.84 2.24 16.64
C GLU A 76 -8.54 2.23 17.48
N SER A 77 -7.39 1.95 16.85
CA SER A 77 -6.09 1.86 17.53
C SER A 77 -5.58 3.21 18.03
N VAL A 78 -5.64 4.26 17.21
CA VAL A 78 -5.14 5.59 17.60
C VAL A 78 -5.99 6.27 18.68
N GLY A 79 -7.23 5.84 18.88
CA GLY A 79 -8.13 6.40 19.89
C GLY A 79 -8.65 7.80 19.55
N GLU A 80 -9.10 8.56 20.56
CA GLU A 80 -9.72 9.87 20.37
C GLU A 80 -8.71 10.98 20.09
N GLU A 81 -7.49 10.82 20.56
CA GLU A 81 -6.41 11.81 20.44
C GLU A 81 -5.63 11.68 19.12
N GLY A 82 -5.77 10.53 18.43
CA GLY A 82 -5.10 10.27 17.17
C GLY A 82 -5.96 10.59 15.95
N LYS A 83 -5.32 10.61 14.78
CA LYS A 83 -5.99 10.91 13.51
C LYS A 83 -5.48 10.00 12.41
N ILE A 84 -6.38 9.55 11.55
CA ILE A 84 -6.06 8.77 10.37
C ILE A 84 -6.31 9.61 9.12
N TYR A 85 -5.40 9.49 8.18
CA TYR A 85 -5.52 10.04 6.84
C TYR A 85 -5.52 8.90 5.83
N GLY A 86 -6.39 8.95 4.85
CA GLY A 86 -6.45 7.94 3.79
C GLY A 86 -6.36 8.59 2.42
N VAL A 87 -5.53 8.03 1.55
CA VAL A 87 -5.40 8.44 0.15
C VAL A 87 -5.71 7.26 -0.76
N ASP A 88 -6.61 7.45 -1.71
CA ASP A 88 -6.91 6.47 -2.75
C ASP A 88 -7.22 7.18 -4.06
N ILE A 89 -6.87 6.56 -5.19
CA ILE A 89 -7.12 7.15 -6.52
C ILE A 89 -8.59 7.05 -6.92
N SER A 90 -9.36 6.13 -6.32
CA SER A 90 -10.73 5.82 -6.68
C SER A 90 -11.73 6.59 -5.82
N SER A 91 -12.57 7.38 -6.48
CA SER A 91 -13.71 8.05 -5.83
C SER A 91 -14.78 7.05 -5.36
N GLY A 92 -14.93 5.93 -6.06
CA GLY A 92 -15.84 4.85 -5.66
C GLY A 92 -15.38 4.15 -4.38
N MET A 93 -14.08 3.91 -4.20
CA MET A 93 -13.52 3.39 -2.95
C MET A 93 -13.71 4.38 -1.80
N LEU A 94 -13.48 5.67 -2.03
CA LEU A 94 -13.70 6.73 -1.04
C LEU A 94 -15.14 6.73 -0.52
N GLU A 95 -16.14 6.62 -1.38
CA GLU A 95 -17.56 6.54 -0.99
C GLU A 95 -17.86 5.32 -0.11
N VAL A 96 -17.32 4.15 -0.48
CA VAL A 96 -17.48 2.90 0.30
C VAL A 96 -16.80 3.03 1.66
N ALA A 97 -15.55 3.50 1.70
CA ALA A 97 -14.80 3.70 2.94
C ALA A 97 -15.51 4.70 3.87
N ARG A 98 -15.98 5.83 3.34
CA ARG A 98 -16.74 6.84 4.08
C ARG A 98 -18.01 6.25 4.71
N SER A 99 -18.76 5.45 3.94
CA SER A 99 -19.96 4.76 4.44
C SER A 99 -19.64 3.78 5.56
N ARG A 100 -18.53 3.03 5.44
CA ARG A 100 -18.06 2.10 6.46
C ARG A 100 -17.68 2.81 7.76
N LEU A 101 -16.88 3.87 7.66
CA LEU A 101 -16.44 4.66 8.81
C LEU A 101 -17.62 5.34 9.50
N LYS A 102 -18.58 5.87 8.74
CA LYS A 102 -19.80 6.46 9.29
C LYS A 102 -20.62 5.44 10.09
N LYS A 103 -20.80 4.21 9.54
CA LYS A 103 -21.51 3.13 10.25
C LYS A 103 -20.80 2.67 11.52
N ALA A 104 -19.47 2.80 11.57
CA ALA A 104 -18.66 2.49 12.73
C ALA A 104 -18.55 3.65 13.74
N GLY A 105 -19.08 4.84 13.44
CA GLY A 105 -18.95 6.03 14.32
C GLY A 105 -17.53 6.60 14.37
N LEU A 106 -16.71 6.34 13.32
CA LEU A 106 -15.29 6.70 13.29
C LEU A 106 -14.94 7.78 12.26
N LEU A 107 -15.95 8.32 11.56
CA LEU A 107 -15.71 9.25 10.45
C LEU A 107 -14.98 10.53 10.89
N GLU A 108 -15.21 11.02 12.10
CA GLU A 108 -14.58 12.23 12.64
C GLU A 108 -13.06 12.05 12.91
N ARG A 109 -12.60 10.77 13.04
CA ARG A 109 -11.19 10.44 13.24
C ARG A 109 -10.44 10.22 11.95
N VAL A 110 -11.13 10.19 10.81
CA VAL A 110 -10.51 9.82 9.52
C VAL A 110 -10.76 10.90 8.48
N GLU A 111 -9.69 11.36 7.86
CA GLU A 111 -9.73 12.27 6.72
C GLU A 111 -9.42 11.50 5.44
N LEU A 112 -10.31 11.57 4.46
CA LEU A 112 -10.22 10.85 3.20
C LEU A 112 -9.93 11.81 2.05
N TYR A 113 -8.90 11.49 1.28
CA TYR A 113 -8.51 12.23 0.09
C TYR A 113 -8.52 11.31 -1.14
N CYS A 114 -9.10 11.79 -2.25
CA CYS A 114 -9.06 11.10 -3.53
C CYS A 114 -7.95 11.72 -4.39
N GLY A 115 -6.85 11.00 -4.59
CA GLY A 115 -5.69 11.52 -5.31
C GLY A 115 -4.57 10.53 -5.55
N ASP A 116 -3.50 11.01 -6.21
CA ASP A 116 -2.32 10.23 -6.54
C ASP A 116 -1.32 10.23 -5.36
N ALA A 117 -0.88 9.06 -4.94
CA ALA A 117 0.10 8.90 -3.88
C ALA A 117 1.53 9.33 -4.26
N ALA A 118 1.80 9.57 -5.54
CA ALA A 118 3.08 10.13 -5.98
C ALA A 118 3.20 11.63 -5.65
N VAL A 119 2.08 12.30 -5.26
CA VAL A 119 2.04 13.71 -4.85
C VAL A 119 1.02 13.84 -3.71
N LEU A 120 1.46 13.72 -2.47
CA LEU A 120 0.61 13.80 -1.29
C LEU A 120 0.38 15.26 -0.87
N PRO A 121 -0.87 15.68 -0.63
CA PRO A 121 -1.19 17.07 -0.26
C PRO A 121 -0.98 17.35 1.23
N TYR A 122 0.11 16.83 1.79
CA TYR A 122 0.42 16.93 3.22
C TYR A 122 1.83 17.50 3.43
N ASP A 123 2.01 18.14 4.57
CA ASP A 123 3.29 18.73 4.97
C ASP A 123 4.35 17.67 5.26
N ASP A 124 5.61 18.09 5.17
CA ASP A 124 6.77 17.28 5.56
C ASP A 124 6.68 16.88 7.04
N SER A 125 7.04 15.65 7.35
CA SER A 125 7.16 15.18 8.74
C SER A 125 5.85 15.30 9.55
N MET A 126 4.70 15.04 8.91
CA MET A 126 3.38 15.10 9.54
C MET A 126 3.01 13.79 10.25
N PHE A 127 3.39 12.63 9.71
CA PHE A 127 2.87 11.32 10.13
C PHE A 127 3.87 10.53 10.98
N ASP A 128 3.36 9.86 12.03
CA ASP A 128 4.10 8.93 12.86
C ASP A 128 4.29 7.59 12.15
N ALA A 129 3.28 7.16 11.39
CA ALA A 129 3.34 5.94 10.61
C ALA A 129 2.61 6.08 9.26
N ALA A 130 3.02 5.26 8.30
CA ALA A 130 2.35 5.06 7.01
C ALA A 130 2.03 3.57 6.81
N PHE A 131 0.96 3.28 6.09
CA PHE A 131 0.53 1.92 5.79
C PHE A 131 0.12 1.76 4.33
N MET A 132 0.50 0.62 3.73
CA MET A 132 0.11 0.21 2.39
C MET A 132 -0.16 -1.30 2.38
N SER A 133 -1.30 -1.72 1.86
CA SER A 133 -1.61 -3.15 1.74
C SER A 133 -2.02 -3.48 0.31
N PHE A 134 -1.22 -4.29 -0.37
CA PHE A 134 -1.40 -4.67 -1.79
C PHE A 134 -1.62 -3.46 -2.71
N THR A 135 -0.86 -2.40 -2.45
CA THR A 135 -0.99 -1.11 -3.15
C THR A 135 0.29 -0.74 -3.91
N LEU A 136 1.47 -0.95 -3.30
CA LEU A 136 2.74 -0.51 -3.91
C LEU A 136 3.02 -1.22 -5.24
N GLU A 137 2.61 -2.47 -5.39
CA GLU A 137 2.71 -3.26 -6.61
C GLU A 137 1.77 -2.81 -7.74
N LEU A 138 0.84 -1.91 -7.49
CA LEU A 138 -0.05 -1.33 -8.50
C LEU A 138 0.58 -0.13 -9.24
N PHE A 139 1.63 0.45 -8.66
CA PHE A 139 2.43 1.48 -9.34
C PHE A 139 3.42 0.85 -10.31
N ASP A 140 3.64 1.45 -11.46
CA ASP A 140 4.67 0.95 -12.37
C ASP A 140 6.06 1.06 -11.74
N THR A 141 6.97 0.15 -12.13
CA THR A 141 8.28 0.05 -11.47
C THR A 141 9.06 1.36 -11.43
N PRO A 142 9.06 2.20 -12.48
CA PRO A 142 9.70 3.52 -12.43
C PRO A 142 9.03 4.51 -11.47
N GLU A 143 7.77 4.31 -11.09
CA GLU A 143 7.03 5.21 -10.18
C GLU A 143 7.24 4.84 -8.70
N ILE A 144 7.56 3.58 -8.39
CA ILE A 144 7.74 3.09 -7.01
C ILE A 144 8.71 3.97 -6.20
N PRO A 145 9.89 4.37 -6.72
CA PRO A 145 10.80 5.26 -5.99
C PRO A 145 10.16 6.60 -5.63
N ALA A 146 9.41 7.22 -6.55
CA ALA A 146 8.74 8.50 -6.31
C ALA A 146 7.68 8.39 -5.21
N VAL A 147 6.87 7.31 -5.22
CA VAL A 147 5.89 7.04 -4.17
C VAL A 147 6.56 6.84 -2.81
N LEU A 148 7.64 6.05 -2.76
CA LEU A 148 8.36 5.81 -1.51
C LEU A 148 9.07 7.07 -0.96
N GLU A 149 9.61 7.92 -1.84
CA GLU A 149 10.18 9.21 -1.43
C GLU A 149 9.09 10.16 -0.89
N GLU A 150 7.92 10.18 -1.51
CA GLU A 150 6.80 11.01 -1.05
C GLU A 150 6.27 10.53 0.32
N VAL A 151 6.13 9.22 0.51
CA VAL A 151 5.83 8.63 1.83
C VAL A 151 6.89 8.99 2.86
N LYS A 152 8.17 8.93 2.47
CA LYS A 152 9.29 9.29 3.35
C LYS A 152 9.28 10.79 3.69
N ARG A 153 8.92 11.66 2.75
CA ARG A 153 8.80 13.11 2.99
C ARG A 153 7.80 13.40 4.11
N VAL A 154 6.60 12.81 4.01
CA VAL A 154 5.52 13.09 4.96
C VAL A 154 5.68 12.38 6.31
N LEU A 155 6.50 11.33 6.41
CA LEU A 155 6.81 10.68 7.68
C LEU A 155 7.73 11.57 8.53
N LYS A 156 7.48 11.60 9.84
CA LYS A 156 8.37 12.21 10.84
C LYS A 156 9.76 11.53 10.85
N PRO A 157 10.82 12.19 11.28
CA PRO A 157 12.10 11.53 11.57
C PRO A 157 11.87 10.36 12.55
N GLY A 158 12.36 9.17 12.20
CA GLY A 158 12.09 7.95 12.98
C GLY A 158 10.69 7.35 12.80
N GLY A 159 9.83 7.99 12.02
CA GLY A 159 8.52 7.43 11.62
C GLY A 159 8.69 6.14 10.83
N ARG A 160 7.63 5.35 10.78
CA ARG A 160 7.68 3.99 10.22
C ARG A 160 6.66 3.78 9.10
N VAL A 161 6.99 2.87 8.17
CA VAL A 161 6.05 2.43 7.15
C VAL A 161 5.87 0.91 7.24
N GLY A 162 4.63 0.44 7.15
CA GLY A 162 4.27 -0.96 7.01
C GLY A 162 3.70 -1.22 5.62
N ILE A 163 4.31 -2.15 4.88
CA ILE A 163 3.87 -2.48 3.53
C ILE A 163 3.67 -3.99 3.41
N THR A 164 2.52 -4.37 2.86
CA THR A 164 2.23 -5.73 2.41
C THR A 164 2.16 -5.75 0.90
N ALA A 165 2.89 -6.64 0.25
CA ALA A 165 2.87 -6.77 -1.21
C ALA A 165 3.13 -8.22 -1.65
N MET A 166 2.77 -8.54 -2.89
CA MET A 166 3.22 -9.76 -3.54
C MET A 166 4.73 -9.67 -3.79
N SER A 167 5.45 -10.73 -3.40
CA SER A 167 6.92 -10.74 -3.41
C SER A 167 7.50 -11.52 -4.58
N ARG A 168 8.53 -10.93 -5.23
CA ARG A 168 9.39 -11.60 -6.22
C ARG A 168 10.64 -12.25 -5.61
N GLU A 169 10.93 -12.00 -4.36
CA GLU A 169 12.18 -12.35 -3.68
C GLU A 169 12.44 -13.88 -3.54
N ASN A 170 11.44 -14.73 -3.71
CA ASN A 170 11.57 -16.18 -3.53
C ASN A 170 11.84 -16.96 -4.83
N GLY A 171 12.23 -16.27 -5.91
CA GLY A 171 12.52 -16.91 -7.19
C GLY A 171 11.29 -17.46 -7.92
N ASP A 172 11.51 -18.22 -8.98
CA ASP A 172 10.48 -18.80 -9.86
C ASP A 172 9.75 -19.99 -9.21
N SER A 173 8.70 -19.73 -8.41
CA SER A 173 7.79 -20.81 -8.04
C SER A 173 6.86 -21.16 -9.21
N ARG A 174 6.43 -22.44 -9.33
CA ARG A 174 5.45 -22.84 -10.35
C ARG A 174 4.18 -22.00 -10.28
N MET A 175 3.72 -21.68 -9.07
CA MET A 175 2.52 -20.86 -8.85
C MET A 175 2.72 -19.43 -9.33
N LEU A 176 3.89 -18.85 -9.10
CA LEU A 176 4.23 -17.51 -9.58
C LEU A 176 4.22 -17.44 -11.11
N ARG A 177 4.81 -18.44 -11.79
CA ARG A 177 4.80 -18.53 -13.26
C ARG A 177 3.38 -18.64 -13.83
N ILE A 178 2.50 -19.43 -13.19
CA ILE A 178 1.09 -19.57 -13.57
C ILE A 178 0.38 -18.23 -13.37
N TYR A 179 0.61 -17.54 -12.25
CA TYR A 179 0.03 -16.25 -11.94
C TYR A 179 0.48 -15.19 -12.96
N GLU A 180 1.77 -15.11 -13.28
CA GLU A 180 2.31 -14.17 -14.27
C GLU A 180 1.79 -14.46 -15.68
N TRP A 181 1.60 -15.73 -16.05
CA TRP A 181 0.95 -16.11 -17.29
C TRP A 181 -0.52 -15.64 -17.30
N ALA A 182 -1.26 -15.82 -16.19
CA ALA A 182 -2.63 -15.33 -16.05
C ALA A 182 -2.68 -13.80 -16.10
N HIS A 183 -1.73 -13.10 -15.44
CA HIS A 183 -1.60 -11.64 -15.50
C HIS A 183 -1.39 -11.14 -16.94
N LYS A 184 -0.54 -11.79 -17.72
CA LYS A 184 -0.33 -11.46 -19.14
C LYS A 184 -1.59 -11.68 -19.99
N LYS A 185 -2.39 -12.70 -19.68
CA LYS A 185 -3.56 -13.09 -20.48
C LYS A 185 -4.84 -12.38 -20.06
N TRP A 186 -4.98 -12.08 -18.78
CA TRP A 186 -6.16 -11.43 -18.18
C TRP A 186 -5.77 -10.34 -17.18
N PRO A 187 -5.12 -9.26 -17.63
CA PRO A 187 -4.61 -8.21 -16.74
C PRO A 187 -5.72 -7.48 -15.97
N VAL A 188 -6.97 -7.63 -16.40
CA VAL A 188 -8.15 -7.07 -15.73
C VAL A 188 -8.47 -7.76 -14.40
N PHE A 189 -8.11 -9.03 -14.23
CA PHE A 189 -8.44 -9.83 -13.05
C PHE A 189 -7.25 -10.06 -12.11
N THR A 190 -6.04 -9.74 -12.53
CA THR A 190 -4.80 -10.00 -11.80
C THR A 190 -3.94 -8.74 -11.79
N ASP A 191 -4.36 -7.72 -11.03
CA ASP A 191 -3.70 -6.40 -11.00
C ASP A 191 -2.37 -6.41 -10.25
N CYS A 192 -2.32 -7.14 -9.13
CA CYS A 192 -1.12 -7.20 -8.31
C CYS A 192 -0.01 -7.93 -9.06
N ARG A 193 1.16 -7.33 -9.13
CA ARG A 193 2.35 -7.94 -9.70
C ARG A 193 3.44 -8.12 -8.62
N PRO A 194 4.15 -9.24 -8.58
CA PRO A 194 5.20 -9.43 -7.60
C PRO A 194 6.34 -8.42 -7.78
N ILE A 195 6.73 -7.76 -6.69
CA ILE A 195 7.79 -6.76 -6.65
C ILE A 195 8.91 -7.17 -5.67
N TYR A 196 10.06 -6.52 -5.76
CA TYR A 196 11.16 -6.63 -4.80
C TYR A 196 10.97 -5.61 -3.68
N LEU A 197 10.01 -5.88 -2.75
CA LEU A 197 9.57 -4.91 -1.75
C LEU A 197 10.71 -4.44 -0.85
N GLU A 198 11.47 -5.37 -0.24
CA GLU A 198 12.58 -5.01 0.64
C GLU A 198 13.62 -4.17 -0.09
N ARG A 199 14.01 -4.60 -1.29
CA ARG A 199 14.98 -3.87 -2.11
C ARG A 199 14.51 -2.47 -2.43
N SER A 200 13.24 -2.30 -2.84
CA SER A 200 12.67 -0.98 -3.14
C SER A 200 12.74 -0.04 -1.93
N LEU A 201 12.46 -0.55 -0.73
CA LEU A 201 12.57 0.23 0.50
C LEU A 201 14.01 0.59 0.86
N VAL A 202 14.95 -0.36 0.70
CA VAL A 202 16.38 -0.11 0.94
C VAL A 202 16.93 0.91 -0.04
N ASP A 203 16.60 0.79 -1.32
CA ASP A 203 17.03 1.71 -2.38
C ASP A 203 16.44 3.12 -2.15
N ALA A 204 15.23 3.24 -1.60
CA ALA A 204 14.64 4.50 -1.15
C ALA A 204 15.22 5.03 0.18
N GLY A 205 16.20 4.34 0.77
CA GLY A 205 16.93 4.78 1.96
C GLY A 205 16.25 4.49 3.29
N TYR A 206 15.24 3.63 3.34
CA TYR A 206 14.65 3.17 4.59
C TYR A 206 15.55 2.16 5.32
N GLY A 207 15.38 2.07 6.64
CA GLY A 207 15.97 1.02 7.47
C GLY A 207 14.97 -0.09 7.74
N ILE A 208 15.25 -1.32 7.35
CA ILE A 208 14.35 -2.45 7.60
C ILE A 208 14.35 -2.81 9.09
N ARG A 209 13.17 -2.78 9.71
CA ARG A 209 12.96 -3.16 11.13
C ARG A 209 12.46 -4.58 11.29
N ASN A 210 11.53 -4.99 10.45
CA ASN A 210 10.93 -6.33 10.47
C ASN A 210 10.58 -6.76 9.06
N ARG A 211 10.69 -8.06 8.81
CA ARG A 211 10.31 -8.68 7.54
C ARG A 211 9.68 -10.04 7.80
N GLU A 212 8.55 -10.29 7.19
CA GLU A 212 7.84 -11.57 7.27
C GLU A 212 7.46 -12.05 5.87
N LYS A 213 7.80 -13.30 5.55
CA LYS A 213 7.45 -13.95 4.28
C LYS A 213 6.32 -14.94 4.51
N LEU A 214 5.24 -14.76 3.77
CA LEU A 214 4.02 -15.54 3.86
C LEU A 214 3.62 -16.10 2.49
N LYS A 215 2.54 -16.87 2.44
CA LYS A 215 1.99 -17.41 1.18
C LYS A 215 0.48 -17.19 1.12
N LEU A 216 0.03 -16.51 0.08
CA LEU A 216 -1.39 -16.35 -0.28
C LEU A 216 -1.73 -17.40 -1.35
N SER A 217 -2.41 -18.49 -0.98
CA SER A 217 -2.75 -19.58 -1.92
C SER A 217 -1.56 -20.07 -2.76
N GLY A 218 -0.36 -20.13 -2.14
CA GLY A 218 0.89 -20.54 -2.80
C GLY A 218 1.67 -19.40 -3.48
N LEU A 219 1.10 -18.22 -3.61
CA LEU A 219 1.80 -17.02 -4.08
C LEU A 219 2.58 -16.39 -2.93
N PRO A 220 3.83 -15.96 -3.15
CA PRO A 220 4.63 -15.33 -2.11
C PRO A 220 4.09 -13.92 -1.80
N VAL A 221 3.89 -13.66 -0.51
CA VAL A 221 3.55 -12.34 0.05
C VAL A 221 4.62 -11.95 1.04
N GLU A 222 4.95 -10.69 1.06
CA GLU A 222 5.93 -10.11 1.98
C GLU A 222 5.31 -8.97 2.77
N ILE A 223 5.59 -8.95 4.07
CA ILE A 223 5.26 -7.85 4.97
C ILE A 223 6.59 -7.26 5.44
N VAL A 224 6.75 -5.97 5.23
CA VAL A 224 7.96 -5.25 5.67
C VAL A 224 7.55 -4.04 6.50
N ILE A 225 8.17 -3.92 7.68
CA ILE A 225 8.13 -2.71 8.49
C ILE A 225 9.49 -2.04 8.37
N ALA A 226 9.49 -0.79 7.91
CA ALA A 226 10.71 -0.04 7.70
C ALA A 226 10.63 1.33 8.39
N LEU A 227 11.79 1.89 8.75
CA LEU A 227 11.92 3.16 9.44
C LEU A 227 12.48 4.23 8.49
N LYS A 228 11.92 5.42 8.56
CA LYS A 228 12.59 6.61 8.03
C LYS A 228 13.84 6.86 8.87
N LYS A 229 15.02 6.69 8.24
CA LYS A 229 16.28 6.99 8.92
C LYS A 229 16.30 8.45 9.34
N THR A 230 16.65 8.70 10.61
CA THR A 230 17.01 10.05 11.06
C THR A 230 18.30 10.42 10.35
N GLY A 231 18.28 11.52 9.59
CA GLY A 231 19.52 12.03 8.97
C GLY A 231 20.59 12.26 10.03
N VAL A 232 21.80 11.81 9.76
CA VAL A 232 23.00 12.15 10.51
C VAL A 232 23.43 13.55 10.08
#